data_b02b74fddfa6597e992455fa4f8440dd
#
_entry.id   b02b74fddfa6597e992455fa4f8440dd
#
_cell.length_a   1.000
_cell.length_b   1.000
_cell.length_c   1.000
_cell.angle_alpha   90.00
_cell.angle_beta   90.00
_cell.angle_gamma   90.00
#
_symmetry.space_group_name_H-M   'P 1'
#
loop_
_entity.id
_entity.type
_entity.pdbx_description
1 polymer ?
#
loop_
_entity_poly.entity_id
_entity_poly.type
_entity_poly.pdbx_seq_one_letter_code
_entity_poly.pdbx_strand_id
1 'polypeptide(L)'
;MLQARPKRKLHASPGITLVAVPLHPVAARRVAPAQAWGRELLRDILPVVFFTRVLFVALTLLTPLWRLGTGAPPLAFFPATGTAFDAWNRWDARWYDDLARLGYNIRGPDGFKNVAFFPLYPLLTRTLHDAGAVFVRNVLGAPLPDPFYPPYLVAGMVVANVCAVAALAFLYGLVRLDHGRPAARRAVTLLALCPPSVFLFAAYSESTFLLCAIAFFYALRLGRWWGAGLWGLLAAATRPPGVVLLIPFALAWAEAHPTVVRSLAARLGDGRRRAVSWLRPRAVRSRSVPPAVRIDLYRRRAARSMAYRVGDRVGDVTATGAGMGTGGGTGGGTGANAPVLTGTRPPGNRRSTDRGRTWRNWPEEVRQAVRNGAPVVAIPLGLVTFMAFLGRVFGDPLWFSDAQTAWMRTFAPPWETLYISVAWPLGDLLRGKVTAVDFFALHDLLYEVAGLALTVLAWRRLPRAQGVYLWLVWLALLSSPAMLTERRTLEPHHDVLMSLPRLLLMLFPLVVYLALQRRLYRPLVVLFTGGLIVYIEIFLTGGWLS
;
A
#
# COMPACT_ATOMS: atom_id res chain seq x y z
N MET A 1 -38.96 -47.26 42.22
CA MET A 1 -37.83 -47.35 41.32
C MET A 1 -37.95 -46.22 40.28
N LEU A 2 -37.33 -45.08 40.56
CA LEU A 2 -37.30 -43.92 39.66
C LEU A 2 -35.89 -43.82 39.10
N GLN A 3 -35.72 -44.12 37.77
CA GLN A 3 -34.46 -44.00 37.07
C GLN A 3 -34.18 -42.53 36.72
N ALA A 4 -33.04 -42.02 37.18
CA ALA A 4 -32.54 -40.70 36.91
C ALA A 4 -32.07 -40.60 35.45
N ARG A 5 -32.58 -39.59 34.71
CA ARG A 5 -32.10 -39.21 33.37
C ARG A 5 -30.74 -38.51 33.47
N PRO A 6 -29.77 -38.76 32.56
CA PRO A 6 -28.49 -38.10 32.56
C PRO A 6 -28.60 -36.65 32.04
N LYS A 7 -27.93 -35.73 32.72
CA LYS A 7 -27.81 -34.30 32.37
C LYS A 7 -27.09 -34.14 31.05
N ARG A 8 -27.75 -33.52 30.06
CA ARG A 8 -27.14 -33.04 28.81
C ARG A 8 -26.02 -32.06 29.11
N LYS A 9 -24.79 -32.40 28.73
CA LYS A 9 -23.66 -31.46 28.71
C LYS A 9 -23.92 -30.39 27.65
N LEU A 10 -24.01 -29.13 28.04
CA LEU A 10 -23.99 -27.98 27.18
C LEU A 10 -22.63 -27.97 26.45
N HIS A 11 -22.67 -28.17 25.13
CA HIS A 11 -21.50 -27.93 24.26
C HIS A 11 -21.22 -26.43 24.26
N ALA A 12 -20.07 -26.04 24.85
CA ALA A 12 -19.53 -24.71 24.71
C ALA A 12 -19.22 -24.43 23.22
N SER A 13 -19.78 -23.35 22.70
CA SER A 13 -19.49 -22.85 21.37
C SER A 13 -17.99 -22.67 21.17
N PRO A 14 -17.41 -23.04 20.01
CA PRO A 14 -15.99 -22.85 19.77
C PRO A 14 -15.68 -21.35 19.71
N GLY A 15 -14.99 -20.85 20.74
CA GLY A 15 -14.51 -19.48 20.81
C GLY A 15 -13.65 -19.14 19.60
N ILE A 16 -14.01 -18.08 18.91
CA ILE A 16 -13.28 -17.52 17.76
C ILE A 16 -11.91 -17.07 18.25
N THR A 17 -10.87 -17.84 17.93
CA THR A 17 -9.48 -17.50 18.27
C THR A 17 -8.97 -16.44 17.29
N LEU A 18 -8.82 -15.23 17.78
CA LEU A 18 -8.25 -14.10 17.04
C LEU A 18 -6.74 -14.31 16.88
N VAL A 19 -6.28 -14.59 15.67
CA VAL A 19 -4.85 -14.65 15.33
C VAL A 19 -4.42 -13.27 14.85
N ALA A 20 -3.80 -12.49 15.74
CA ALA A 20 -3.07 -11.30 15.32
C ALA A 20 -1.76 -11.75 14.64
N VAL A 21 -1.56 -11.44 13.37
CA VAL A 21 -0.32 -11.71 12.63
C VAL A 21 0.67 -10.59 12.96
N PRO A 22 1.76 -10.86 13.72
CA PRO A 22 2.77 -9.84 13.97
C PRO A 22 3.56 -9.56 12.70
N LEU A 23 3.90 -8.28 12.45
CA LEU A 23 4.77 -7.83 11.37
C LEU A 23 6.26 -8.13 11.65
N HIS A 24 6.58 -9.14 12.44
CA HIS A 24 7.98 -9.59 12.47
C HIS A 24 8.39 -10.00 11.07
N PRO A 25 9.54 -9.51 10.55
CA PRO A 25 10.08 -10.03 9.31
C PRO A 25 10.04 -11.54 9.39
N VAL A 26 9.42 -12.17 8.41
CA VAL A 26 9.30 -13.64 8.37
C VAL A 26 10.71 -14.16 8.48
N ALA A 27 11.08 -14.71 9.67
CA ALA A 27 12.31 -15.45 9.81
C ALA A 27 12.31 -16.47 8.68
N ALA A 28 13.13 -16.25 7.68
CA ALA A 28 13.30 -16.97 6.42
C ALA A 28 12.44 -18.26 6.31
N ARG A 29 11.13 -18.15 6.14
CA ARG A 29 10.38 -19.22 5.51
C ARG A 29 11.00 -19.31 4.14
N ARG A 30 11.54 -20.46 3.79
CA ARG A 30 12.17 -20.74 2.50
C ARG A 30 11.25 -20.17 1.43
N VAL A 31 11.65 -19.04 0.84
CA VAL A 31 11.00 -18.52 -0.37
C VAL A 31 11.12 -19.67 -1.35
N ALA A 32 10.01 -20.14 -1.89
CA ALA A 32 10.02 -21.16 -2.91
C ALA A 32 11.00 -20.74 -4.01
N PRO A 33 11.72 -21.69 -4.65
CA PRO A 33 12.65 -21.36 -5.72
C PRO A 33 11.97 -20.40 -6.71
N ALA A 34 12.67 -19.40 -7.20
CA ALA A 34 12.11 -18.34 -8.06
C ALA A 34 11.29 -18.90 -9.24
N GLN A 35 11.71 -20.04 -9.79
CA GLN A 35 10.99 -20.75 -10.86
C GLN A 35 9.63 -21.33 -10.41
N ALA A 36 9.52 -21.83 -9.17
CA ALA A 36 8.25 -22.33 -8.64
C ALA A 36 7.29 -21.16 -8.38
N TRP A 37 7.83 -20.01 -7.94
CA TRP A 37 7.05 -18.80 -7.70
C TRP A 37 6.49 -18.22 -9.01
N GLY A 38 7.31 -18.15 -10.05
CA GLY A 38 6.88 -17.67 -11.37
C GLY A 38 5.75 -18.53 -11.97
N ARG A 39 5.88 -19.86 -11.91
CA ARG A 39 4.84 -20.78 -12.40
C ARG A 39 3.52 -20.68 -11.63
N GLU A 40 3.58 -20.52 -10.30
CA GLU A 40 2.38 -20.31 -9.49
C GLU A 40 1.70 -18.98 -9.83
N LEU A 41 2.48 -17.90 -10.00
CA LEU A 41 2.00 -16.58 -10.36
C LEU A 41 1.24 -16.64 -11.69
N LEU A 42 1.84 -17.20 -12.73
CA LEU A 42 1.21 -17.36 -14.04
C LEU A 42 -0.08 -18.18 -13.94
N ARG A 43 -0.06 -19.31 -13.25
CA ARG A 43 -1.23 -20.19 -13.11
C ARG A 43 -2.39 -19.55 -12.36
N ASP A 44 -2.10 -18.73 -11.33
CA ASP A 44 -3.11 -18.20 -10.42
C ASP A 44 -3.60 -16.79 -10.79
N ILE A 45 -2.78 -16.01 -11.52
CA ILE A 45 -3.11 -14.62 -11.91
C ILE A 45 -3.53 -14.54 -13.37
N LEU A 46 -2.81 -15.21 -14.28
CA LEU A 46 -3.04 -15.08 -15.71
C LEU A 46 -4.51 -15.36 -16.14
N PRO A 47 -5.22 -16.39 -15.60
CA PRO A 47 -6.61 -16.65 -16.00
C PRO A 47 -7.55 -15.48 -15.69
N VAL A 48 -7.44 -14.85 -14.51
CA VAL A 48 -8.31 -13.74 -14.14
C VAL A 48 -7.93 -12.45 -14.87
N VAL A 49 -6.64 -12.24 -15.12
CA VAL A 49 -6.18 -11.12 -15.97
C VAL A 49 -6.71 -11.29 -17.37
N PHE A 50 -6.53 -12.45 -17.98
CA PHE A 50 -7.04 -12.75 -19.33
C PHE A 50 -8.55 -12.57 -19.40
N PHE A 51 -9.30 -13.17 -18.49
CA PHE A 51 -10.75 -13.05 -18.43
C PHE A 51 -11.20 -11.58 -18.38
N THR A 52 -10.63 -10.79 -17.46
CA THR A 52 -11.04 -9.40 -17.32
C THR A 52 -10.68 -8.56 -18.56
N ARG A 53 -9.52 -8.79 -19.19
CA ARG A 53 -9.13 -8.06 -20.41
C ARG A 53 -9.98 -8.42 -21.61
N VAL A 54 -10.29 -9.70 -21.77
CA VAL A 54 -11.26 -10.15 -22.78
C VAL A 54 -12.63 -9.51 -22.54
N LEU A 55 -13.11 -9.49 -21.29
CA LEU A 55 -14.38 -8.87 -20.94
C LEU A 55 -14.39 -7.37 -21.30
N PHE A 56 -13.35 -6.61 -20.91
CA PHE A 56 -13.23 -5.18 -21.23
C PHE A 56 -13.23 -4.94 -22.75
N VAL A 57 -12.43 -5.68 -23.50
CA VAL A 57 -12.35 -5.54 -24.96
C VAL A 57 -13.67 -5.94 -25.62
N ALA A 58 -14.26 -7.05 -25.20
CA ALA A 58 -15.53 -7.53 -25.76
C ALA A 58 -16.65 -6.50 -25.55
N LEU A 59 -16.82 -5.96 -24.34
CA LEU A 59 -17.82 -4.93 -24.08
C LEU A 59 -17.52 -3.63 -24.84
N THR A 60 -16.25 -3.21 -24.94
CA THR A 60 -15.86 -2.05 -25.74
C THR A 60 -16.30 -2.16 -27.20
N LEU A 61 -16.19 -3.36 -27.78
CA LEU A 61 -16.57 -3.60 -29.17
C LEU A 61 -18.07 -3.86 -29.35
N LEU A 62 -18.73 -4.49 -28.38
CA LEU A 62 -20.15 -4.87 -28.47
C LEU A 62 -21.10 -3.74 -28.11
N THR A 63 -20.75 -2.87 -27.15
CA THR A 63 -21.64 -1.78 -26.70
C THR A 63 -22.06 -0.83 -27.83
N PRO A 64 -21.17 -0.36 -28.73
CA PRO A 64 -21.58 0.47 -29.87
C PRO A 64 -22.53 -0.28 -30.82
N LEU A 65 -22.29 -1.58 -31.09
CA LEU A 65 -23.12 -2.38 -31.98
C LEU A 65 -24.54 -2.60 -31.41
N TRP A 66 -24.63 -2.91 -30.13
CA TRP A 66 -25.89 -3.05 -29.43
C TRP A 66 -26.70 -1.74 -29.45
N ARG A 67 -26.06 -0.60 -29.20
CA ARG A 67 -26.71 0.72 -29.23
C ARG A 67 -27.27 1.06 -30.61
N LEU A 68 -26.53 0.77 -31.68
CA LEU A 68 -27.02 0.93 -33.05
C LEU A 68 -28.30 0.11 -33.28
N GLY A 69 -28.32 -1.14 -32.80
CA GLY A 69 -29.51 -2.01 -32.91
C GLY A 69 -30.72 -1.54 -32.10
N THR A 70 -30.54 -0.75 -31.06
CA THR A 70 -31.64 -0.22 -30.22
C THR A 70 -32.07 1.20 -30.61
N GLY A 71 -31.47 1.81 -31.64
CA GLY A 71 -31.74 3.20 -32.03
C GLY A 71 -31.30 4.24 -31.01
N ALA A 72 -30.48 3.84 -30.01
CA ALA A 72 -29.94 4.76 -29.03
C ALA A 72 -29.00 5.79 -29.70
N PRO A 73 -28.94 7.05 -29.20
CA PRO A 73 -28.10 8.09 -29.80
C PRO A 73 -26.62 7.65 -29.79
N PRO A 74 -25.82 8.06 -30.80
CA PRO A 74 -24.40 7.78 -30.83
C PRO A 74 -23.72 8.19 -29.53
N LEU A 75 -22.71 7.42 -29.10
CA LEU A 75 -21.91 7.78 -27.94
C LEU A 75 -21.09 9.04 -28.26
N ALA A 76 -21.25 10.08 -27.47
CA ALA A 76 -20.39 11.25 -27.57
C ALA A 76 -19.02 10.92 -26.98
N PHE A 77 -17.99 10.90 -27.81
CA PHE A 77 -16.61 10.67 -27.37
C PHE A 77 -15.76 11.91 -27.63
N PHE A 78 -14.68 12.00 -26.88
CA PHE A 78 -13.55 12.82 -27.27
C PHE A 78 -12.64 11.96 -28.17
N PRO A 79 -12.62 12.17 -29.50
CA PRO A 79 -11.86 11.29 -30.38
C PRO A 79 -10.38 11.43 -30.06
N ALA A 80 -9.71 10.28 -29.86
CA ALA A 80 -8.28 10.20 -29.64
C ALA A 80 -7.64 9.15 -30.57
N THR A 81 -8.35 8.04 -30.82
CA THR A 81 -7.86 6.91 -31.61
C THR A 81 -8.64 6.71 -32.91
N GLY A 82 -9.83 7.32 -33.04
CA GLY A 82 -10.79 7.06 -34.12
C GLY A 82 -11.40 5.65 -34.05
N THR A 83 -11.36 4.99 -32.91
CA THR A 83 -11.86 3.62 -32.71
C THR A 83 -12.84 3.57 -31.53
N ALA A 84 -13.46 2.40 -31.31
CA ALA A 84 -14.32 2.16 -30.15
C ALA A 84 -13.61 2.42 -28.80
N PHE A 85 -12.28 2.39 -28.77
CA PHE A 85 -11.50 2.68 -27.56
C PHE A 85 -11.55 4.15 -27.15
N ASP A 86 -12.02 5.07 -27.99
CA ASP A 86 -12.29 6.45 -27.60
C ASP A 86 -13.35 6.56 -26.49
N ALA A 87 -14.18 5.53 -26.33
CA ALA A 87 -15.11 5.43 -25.19
C ALA A 87 -14.39 5.45 -23.82
N TRP A 88 -13.09 5.12 -23.78
CA TRP A 88 -12.27 5.16 -22.56
C TRP A 88 -11.63 6.53 -22.31
N ASN A 89 -11.69 7.48 -23.27
CA ASN A 89 -11.17 8.84 -23.12
C ASN A 89 -12.20 9.75 -22.46
N ARG A 90 -12.54 9.46 -21.20
CA ARG A 90 -13.58 10.16 -20.46
C ARG A 90 -13.07 10.60 -19.11
N TRP A 91 -13.68 11.66 -18.57
CA TRP A 91 -13.46 12.14 -17.23
C TRP A 91 -11.96 12.38 -16.96
N ASP A 92 -11.39 11.77 -15.91
CA ASP A 92 -9.97 11.93 -15.57
C ASP A 92 -9.00 11.41 -16.65
N ALA A 93 -9.41 10.42 -17.47
CA ALA A 93 -8.57 9.93 -18.57
C ALA A 93 -8.18 11.05 -19.52
N ARG A 94 -9.10 11.96 -19.82
CA ARG A 94 -8.85 13.14 -20.67
C ARG A 94 -7.84 14.08 -20.02
N TRP A 95 -7.97 14.33 -18.71
CA TRP A 95 -7.02 15.18 -17.99
C TRP A 95 -5.61 14.57 -17.98
N TYR A 96 -5.50 13.27 -17.84
CA TYR A 96 -4.21 12.57 -17.92
C TYR A 96 -3.63 12.56 -19.33
N ASP A 97 -4.46 12.42 -20.36
CA ASP A 97 -4.06 12.52 -21.76
C ASP A 97 -3.49 13.92 -22.07
N ASP A 98 -4.27 14.98 -21.76
CA ASP A 98 -3.85 16.36 -21.92
C ASP A 98 -2.57 16.69 -21.14
N LEU A 99 -2.46 16.20 -19.89
CA LEU A 99 -1.29 16.43 -19.05
C LEU A 99 -0.04 15.73 -19.58
N ALA A 100 -0.17 14.49 -20.08
CA ALA A 100 0.93 13.77 -20.68
C ALA A 100 1.40 14.45 -21.97
N ARG A 101 0.47 14.99 -22.76
CA ARG A 101 0.74 15.65 -24.05
C ARG A 101 1.27 17.07 -23.90
N LEU A 102 0.61 17.90 -23.13
CA LEU A 102 0.82 19.35 -23.07
C LEU A 102 1.57 19.81 -21.81
N GLY A 103 1.65 18.97 -20.78
CA GLY A 103 2.20 19.34 -19.48
C GLY A 103 1.24 20.12 -18.60
N TYR A 104 1.78 20.66 -17.49
CA TYR A 104 1.00 21.38 -16.49
C TYR A 104 0.59 22.78 -16.93
N ASN A 105 -0.67 23.13 -16.65
CA ASN A 105 -1.23 24.44 -16.90
C ASN A 105 -2.19 24.83 -15.75
N ILE A 106 -2.13 26.09 -15.32
CA ILE A 106 -3.05 26.68 -14.32
C ILE A 106 -4.16 27.54 -14.95
N ARG A 107 -4.14 27.74 -16.27
CA ARG A 107 -5.08 28.54 -17.05
C ARG A 107 -5.89 27.65 -17.99
N GLY A 108 -6.53 26.60 -17.43
CA GLY A 108 -7.40 25.75 -18.21
C GLY A 108 -8.71 26.46 -18.61
N PRO A 109 -9.44 25.94 -19.62
CA PRO A 109 -10.79 26.41 -19.92
C PRO A 109 -11.69 26.25 -18.68
N ASP A 110 -12.62 27.16 -18.51
CA ASP A 110 -13.60 27.17 -17.41
C ASP A 110 -13.00 27.20 -15.98
N GLY A 111 -11.74 27.68 -15.83
CA GLY A 111 -11.07 27.76 -14.53
C GLY A 111 -10.51 26.45 -14.00
N PHE A 112 -10.67 25.33 -14.70
CA PHE A 112 -10.09 24.05 -14.31
C PHE A 112 -8.57 24.05 -14.50
N LYS A 113 -7.87 23.50 -13.50
CA LYS A 113 -6.40 23.45 -13.44
C LYS A 113 -5.94 22.00 -13.40
N ASN A 114 -5.18 21.54 -14.39
CA ASN A 114 -4.70 20.15 -14.42
C ASN A 114 -3.64 19.85 -13.35
N VAL A 115 -3.19 20.84 -12.58
CA VAL A 115 -2.29 20.68 -11.43
C VAL A 115 -2.92 19.89 -10.26
N ALA A 116 -4.23 19.61 -10.29
CA ALA A 116 -4.88 18.68 -9.37
C ALA A 116 -4.37 17.23 -9.53
N PHE A 117 -3.85 16.89 -10.70
CA PHE A 117 -3.37 15.54 -11.07
C PHE A 117 -1.88 15.39 -10.82
N PHE A 118 -1.46 14.37 -10.08
CA PHE A 118 -0.10 14.15 -9.66
C PHE A 118 0.80 13.59 -10.77
N PRO A 119 2.13 13.85 -10.72
CA PRO A 119 3.01 13.73 -11.88
C PRO A 119 3.36 12.31 -12.30
N LEU A 120 3.36 11.31 -11.41
CA LEU A 120 3.96 10.01 -11.75
C LEU A 120 3.26 9.32 -12.91
N TYR A 121 1.93 9.23 -12.88
CA TYR A 121 1.19 8.53 -13.93
C TYR A 121 1.30 9.21 -15.31
N PRO A 122 1.07 10.53 -15.46
CA PRO A 122 1.24 11.19 -16.76
C PRO A 122 2.69 11.19 -17.25
N LEU A 123 3.70 11.22 -16.37
CA LEU A 123 5.10 11.07 -16.77
C LEU A 123 5.38 9.67 -17.33
N LEU A 124 4.87 8.61 -16.71
CA LEU A 124 4.98 7.24 -17.23
C LEU A 124 4.27 7.11 -18.57
N THR A 125 3.09 7.72 -18.73
CA THR A 125 2.31 7.74 -19.97
C THR A 125 3.12 8.43 -21.08
N ARG A 126 3.65 9.62 -20.82
CA ARG A 126 4.49 10.37 -21.77
C ARG A 126 5.74 9.58 -22.16
N THR A 127 6.46 9.04 -21.18
CA THR A 127 7.69 8.27 -21.44
C THR A 127 7.40 7.05 -22.31
N LEU A 128 6.32 6.33 -22.05
CA LEU A 128 5.94 5.16 -22.86
C LEU A 128 5.52 5.58 -24.28
N HIS A 129 4.74 6.65 -24.42
CA HIS A 129 4.33 7.20 -25.70
C HIS A 129 5.55 7.58 -26.54
N ASP A 130 6.47 8.38 -25.99
CA ASP A 130 7.63 8.90 -26.70
C ASP A 130 8.60 7.76 -27.10
N ALA A 131 8.79 6.77 -26.19
CA ALA A 131 9.56 5.57 -26.51
C ALA A 131 8.90 4.73 -27.62
N GLY A 132 7.58 4.59 -27.61
CA GLY A 132 6.81 3.91 -28.66
C GLY A 132 6.93 4.61 -30.00
N ALA A 133 6.83 5.94 -30.04
CA ALA A 133 6.99 6.73 -31.25
C ALA A 133 8.41 6.59 -31.87
N VAL A 134 9.43 6.62 -31.00
CA VAL A 134 10.84 6.39 -31.44
C VAL A 134 11.00 4.97 -31.99
N PHE A 135 10.41 3.96 -31.37
CA PHE A 135 10.47 2.57 -31.84
C PHE A 135 9.78 2.41 -33.19
N VAL A 136 8.56 2.93 -33.37
CA VAL A 136 7.82 2.86 -34.64
C VAL A 136 8.61 3.52 -35.76
N ARG A 137 9.16 4.72 -35.53
CA ARG A 137 9.93 5.46 -36.53
C ARG A 137 11.23 4.77 -36.90
N ASN A 138 12.03 4.37 -35.90
CA ASN A 138 13.43 3.97 -36.15
C ASN A 138 13.59 2.46 -36.36
N VAL A 139 12.67 1.62 -35.81
CA VAL A 139 12.78 0.16 -35.93
C VAL A 139 11.84 -0.39 -37.00
N LEU A 140 10.59 0.11 -37.04
CA LEU A 140 9.62 -0.35 -38.04
C LEU A 140 9.67 0.46 -39.34
N GLY A 141 10.40 1.58 -39.40
CA GLY A 141 10.52 2.44 -40.58
C GLY A 141 9.19 3.07 -41.03
N ALA A 142 8.16 3.04 -40.18
CA ALA A 142 6.85 3.56 -40.50
C ALA A 142 6.80 5.08 -40.28
N PRO A 143 6.35 5.89 -41.28
CA PRO A 143 6.08 7.29 -41.04
C PRO A 143 4.94 7.43 -40.02
N LEU A 144 5.15 8.25 -38.98
CA LEU A 144 4.08 8.61 -38.06
C LEU A 144 3.19 9.65 -38.76
N PRO A 145 1.90 9.37 -38.96
CA PRO A 145 0.99 10.27 -39.67
C PRO A 145 0.69 11.56 -38.91
N ASP A 146 0.88 11.55 -37.59
CA ASP A 146 0.67 12.68 -36.68
C ASP A 146 1.80 12.66 -35.64
N PRO A 147 2.38 13.83 -35.22
CA PRO A 147 3.36 13.90 -34.16
C PRO A 147 2.84 13.35 -32.81
N PHE A 148 1.53 13.19 -32.66
CA PHE A 148 0.88 12.60 -31.49
C PHE A 148 0.50 11.11 -31.65
N TYR A 149 0.89 10.47 -32.75
CA TYR A 149 0.68 9.03 -32.92
C TYR A 149 1.86 8.21 -32.36
N PRO A 150 1.68 7.09 -31.64
CA PRO A 150 0.40 6.54 -31.16
C PRO A 150 -0.28 7.47 -30.12
N PRO A 151 -1.62 7.46 -30.00
CA PRO A 151 -2.33 8.33 -29.05
C PRO A 151 -1.88 8.15 -27.61
N TYR A 152 -1.76 9.24 -26.86
CA TYR A 152 -1.41 9.21 -25.43
C TYR A 152 -2.38 8.39 -24.60
N LEU A 153 -3.68 8.38 -24.96
CA LEU A 153 -4.69 7.51 -24.37
C LEU A 153 -4.25 6.04 -24.36
N VAL A 154 -3.75 5.54 -25.51
CA VAL A 154 -3.30 4.13 -25.61
C VAL A 154 -2.11 3.88 -24.67
N ALA A 155 -1.13 4.78 -24.67
CA ALA A 155 0.02 4.68 -23.76
C ALA A 155 -0.44 4.70 -22.28
N GLY A 156 -1.38 5.57 -21.93
CA GLY A 156 -1.98 5.63 -20.59
C GLY A 156 -2.69 4.33 -20.20
N MET A 157 -3.50 3.77 -21.10
CA MET A 157 -4.15 2.48 -20.87
C MET A 157 -3.12 1.35 -20.70
N VAL A 158 -2.04 1.33 -21.48
CA VAL A 158 -0.97 0.34 -21.33
C VAL A 158 -0.30 0.47 -19.96
N VAL A 159 0.08 1.69 -19.55
CA VAL A 159 0.65 1.95 -18.22
C VAL A 159 -0.29 1.46 -17.13
N ALA A 160 -1.59 1.82 -17.18
CA ALA A 160 -2.59 1.41 -16.20
C ALA A 160 -2.67 -0.13 -16.11
N ASN A 161 -2.74 -0.83 -17.26
CA ASN A 161 -2.86 -2.28 -17.31
C ASN A 161 -1.59 -3.01 -16.81
N VAL A 162 -0.40 -2.52 -17.17
CA VAL A 162 0.87 -3.07 -16.67
C VAL A 162 0.97 -2.88 -15.15
N CYS A 163 0.63 -1.69 -14.65
CA CYS A 163 0.59 -1.42 -13.21
C CYS A 163 -0.46 -2.30 -12.50
N ALA A 164 -1.65 -2.52 -13.10
CA ALA A 164 -2.67 -3.39 -12.52
C ALA A 164 -2.19 -4.84 -12.39
N VAL A 165 -1.59 -5.40 -13.44
CA VAL A 165 -1.02 -6.76 -13.41
C VAL A 165 0.09 -6.88 -12.37
N ALA A 166 0.98 -5.91 -12.31
CA ALA A 166 2.04 -5.86 -11.30
C ALA A 166 1.46 -5.73 -9.88
N ALA A 167 0.41 -4.90 -9.67
CA ALA A 167 -0.29 -4.78 -8.40
C ALA A 167 -0.89 -6.12 -7.95
N LEU A 168 -1.55 -6.86 -8.86
CA LEU A 168 -2.08 -8.20 -8.60
C LEU A 168 -0.95 -9.19 -8.23
N ALA A 169 0.20 -9.10 -8.88
CA ALA A 169 1.36 -9.95 -8.56
C ALA A 169 1.92 -9.65 -7.15
N PHE A 170 2.08 -8.38 -6.80
CA PHE A 170 2.50 -7.99 -5.45
C PHE A 170 1.45 -8.34 -4.39
N LEU A 171 0.15 -8.19 -4.69
CA LEU A 171 -0.93 -8.61 -3.80
C LEU A 171 -0.89 -10.11 -3.56
N TYR A 172 -0.74 -10.89 -4.62
CA TYR A 172 -0.57 -12.34 -4.52
C TYR A 172 0.60 -12.70 -3.58
N GLY A 173 1.76 -12.07 -3.80
CA GLY A 173 2.94 -12.25 -2.96
C GLY A 173 2.68 -11.89 -1.50
N LEU A 174 2.09 -10.74 -1.23
CA LEU A 174 1.78 -10.25 0.10
C LEU A 174 0.84 -11.21 0.84
N VAL A 175 -0.30 -11.56 0.23
CA VAL A 175 -1.30 -12.43 0.85
C VAL A 175 -0.79 -13.86 0.99
N ARG A 176 0.02 -14.34 0.05
CA ARG A 176 0.62 -15.68 0.11
C ARG A 176 1.58 -15.82 1.29
N LEU A 177 2.36 -14.79 1.60
CA LEU A 177 3.26 -14.77 2.75
C LEU A 177 2.49 -14.93 4.08
N ASP A 178 1.35 -14.27 4.22
CA ASP A 178 0.61 -14.20 5.48
C ASP A 178 -0.45 -15.31 5.62
N HIS A 179 -1.12 -15.66 4.52
CA HIS A 179 -2.34 -16.48 4.53
C HIS A 179 -2.30 -17.69 3.58
N GLY A 180 -1.21 -17.85 2.82
CA GLY A 180 -1.00 -18.97 1.91
C GLY A 180 -1.69 -18.81 0.55
N ARG A 181 -1.37 -19.76 -0.37
CA ARG A 181 -1.78 -19.73 -1.78
C ARG A 181 -3.30 -19.63 -2.01
N PRO A 182 -4.17 -20.40 -1.31
CA PRO A 182 -5.61 -20.30 -1.58
C PRO A 182 -6.21 -18.93 -1.27
N ALA A 183 -5.72 -18.25 -0.23
CA ALA A 183 -6.14 -16.89 0.11
C ALA A 183 -5.62 -15.88 -0.93
N ALA A 184 -4.37 -16.05 -1.38
CA ALA A 184 -3.78 -15.18 -2.39
C ALA A 184 -4.56 -15.23 -3.72
N ARG A 185 -4.93 -16.43 -4.20
CA ARG A 185 -5.80 -16.58 -5.39
C ARG A 185 -7.11 -15.83 -5.24
N ARG A 186 -7.80 -16.03 -4.09
CA ARG A 186 -9.07 -15.34 -3.84
C ARG A 186 -8.91 -13.82 -3.81
N ALA A 187 -7.85 -13.31 -3.19
CA ALA A 187 -7.61 -11.87 -3.12
C ALA A 187 -7.39 -11.26 -4.51
N VAL A 188 -6.58 -11.90 -5.34
CA VAL A 188 -6.34 -11.45 -6.73
C VAL A 188 -7.61 -11.49 -7.56
N THR A 189 -8.39 -12.58 -7.46
CA THR A 189 -9.66 -12.70 -8.18
C THR A 189 -10.67 -11.63 -7.75
N LEU A 190 -10.83 -11.41 -6.44
CA LEU A 190 -11.77 -10.41 -5.94
C LEU A 190 -11.33 -8.98 -6.31
N LEU A 191 -10.03 -8.66 -6.26
CA LEU A 191 -9.55 -7.34 -6.67
C LEU A 191 -9.75 -7.09 -8.16
N ALA A 192 -9.48 -8.11 -9.00
CA ALA A 192 -9.61 -7.98 -10.45
C ALA A 192 -11.06 -7.89 -10.92
N LEU A 193 -12.01 -8.48 -10.16
CA LEU A 193 -13.44 -8.51 -10.49
C LEU A 193 -14.28 -7.48 -9.73
N CYS A 194 -13.73 -6.76 -8.74
CA CYS A 194 -14.53 -5.77 -8.02
C CYS A 194 -15.05 -4.69 -9.00
N PRO A 195 -16.29 -4.21 -8.82
CA PRO A 195 -16.90 -3.28 -9.78
C PRO A 195 -16.01 -2.07 -10.13
N PRO A 196 -15.36 -1.38 -9.16
CA PRO A 196 -14.48 -0.26 -9.48
C PRO A 196 -13.19 -0.65 -10.24
N SER A 197 -12.91 -1.93 -10.48
CA SER A 197 -11.71 -2.34 -11.24
C SER A 197 -11.75 -1.92 -12.72
N VAL A 198 -12.87 -1.37 -13.20
CA VAL A 198 -12.94 -0.65 -14.47
C VAL A 198 -11.86 0.43 -14.57
N PHE A 199 -11.56 1.12 -13.47
CA PHE A 199 -10.50 2.14 -13.39
C PHE A 199 -9.07 1.55 -13.38
N LEU A 200 -8.93 0.23 -13.25
CA LEU A 200 -7.64 -0.47 -13.43
C LEU A 200 -7.36 -0.81 -14.90
N PHE A 201 -8.35 -0.64 -15.77
CA PHE A 201 -8.22 -0.82 -17.22
C PHE A 201 -8.11 0.52 -17.95
N ALA A 202 -8.92 1.50 -17.57
CA ALA A 202 -8.95 2.83 -18.14
C ALA A 202 -7.64 3.60 -17.93
N ALA A 203 -7.42 4.67 -18.69
CA ALA A 203 -6.24 5.53 -18.58
C ALA A 203 -6.27 6.40 -17.31
N TYR A 204 -6.15 5.77 -16.15
CA TYR A 204 -6.30 6.35 -14.82
C TYR A 204 -5.10 6.01 -13.92
N SER A 205 -4.87 6.84 -12.89
CA SER A 205 -3.74 6.68 -11.96
C SER A 205 -3.95 5.62 -10.87
N GLU A 206 -5.15 5.04 -10.76
CA GLU A 206 -5.55 4.09 -9.72
C GLU A 206 -4.65 2.86 -9.69
N SER A 207 -4.36 2.28 -10.86
CA SER A 207 -3.49 1.12 -10.99
C SER A 207 -2.07 1.41 -10.51
N THR A 208 -1.52 2.59 -10.85
CA THR A 208 -0.18 3.00 -10.46
C THR A 208 -0.08 3.21 -8.95
N PHE A 209 -1.08 3.89 -8.37
CA PHE A 209 -1.16 4.06 -6.92
C PHE A 209 -1.29 2.72 -6.20
N LEU A 210 -2.18 1.86 -6.67
CA LEU A 210 -2.43 0.55 -6.09
C LEU A 210 -1.18 -0.34 -6.13
N LEU A 211 -0.45 -0.34 -7.25
CA LEU A 211 0.84 -1.01 -7.36
C LEU A 211 1.81 -0.51 -6.29
N CYS A 212 1.99 0.80 -6.19
CA CYS A 212 2.93 1.41 -5.23
C CYS A 212 2.54 1.08 -3.77
N ALA A 213 1.26 1.21 -3.42
CA ALA A 213 0.77 0.93 -2.07
C ALA A 213 0.91 -0.56 -1.69
N ILE A 214 0.56 -1.48 -2.58
CA ILE A 214 0.69 -2.93 -2.30
C ILE A 214 2.16 -3.33 -2.24
N ALA A 215 3.00 -2.86 -3.17
CA ALA A 215 4.43 -3.13 -3.19
C ALA A 215 5.14 -2.56 -1.95
N PHE A 216 4.70 -1.41 -1.44
CA PHE A 216 5.13 -0.85 -0.16
C PHE A 216 4.89 -1.85 0.98
N PHE A 217 3.66 -2.35 1.16
CA PHE A 217 3.37 -3.33 2.22
C PHE A 217 4.10 -4.66 2.02
N TYR A 218 4.28 -5.10 0.77
CA TYR A 218 5.06 -6.29 0.46
C TYR A 218 6.54 -6.10 0.83
N ALA A 219 7.13 -4.94 0.53
CA ALA A 219 8.49 -4.61 0.90
C ALA A 219 8.67 -4.53 2.43
N LEU A 220 7.73 -3.90 3.15
CA LEU A 220 7.71 -3.89 4.62
C LEU A 220 7.67 -5.32 5.19
N ARG A 221 6.83 -6.17 4.62
CA ARG A 221 6.67 -7.55 5.07
C ARG A 221 7.96 -8.38 4.91
N LEU A 222 8.75 -8.05 3.89
CA LEU A 222 10.06 -8.67 3.64
C LEU A 222 11.21 -8.00 4.41
N GLY A 223 10.98 -6.94 5.16
CA GLY A 223 12.02 -6.16 5.82
C GLY A 223 12.90 -5.35 4.85
N ARG A 224 12.41 -5.11 3.63
CA ARG A 224 13.08 -4.31 2.60
C ARG A 224 12.75 -2.83 2.76
N TRP A 225 13.32 -2.20 3.78
CA TRP A 225 12.96 -0.85 4.21
C TRP A 225 13.17 0.21 3.12
N TRP A 226 14.30 0.16 2.39
CA TRP A 226 14.58 1.08 1.29
C TRP A 226 13.59 0.90 0.13
N GLY A 227 13.23 -0.35 -0.16
CA GLY A 227 12.18 -0.63 -1.14
C GLY A 227 10.82 -0.07 -0.71
N ALA A 228 10.48 -0.18 0.59
CA ALA A 228 9.26 0.41 1.12
C ALA A 228 9.28 1.96 1.02
N GLY A 229 10.41 2.60 1.39
CA GLY A 229 10.57 4.04 1.22
C GLY A 229 10.38 4.50 -0.23
N LEU A 230 10.98 3.79 -1.20
CA LEU A 230 10.84 4.07 -2.62
C LEU A 230 9.39 3.92 -3.11
N TRP A 231 8.73 2.80 -2.77
CA TRP A 231 7.33 2.59 -3.15
C TRP A 231 6.39 3.62 -2.50
N GLY A 232 6.70 4.05 -1.27
CA GLY A 232 5.96 5.12 -0.60
C GLY A 232 6.15 6.49 -1.28
N LEU A 233 7.37 6.82 -1.72
CA LEU A 233 7.66 8.01 -2.53
C LEU A 233 6.84 8.00 -3.83
N LEU A 234 6.86 6.88 -4.56
CA LEU A 234 6.12 6.74 -5.81
C LEU A 234 4.61 6.82 -5.58
N ALA A 235 4.08 6.25 -4.48
CA ALA A 235 2.68 6.41 -4.12
C ALA A 235 2.32 7.88 -3.87
N ALA A 236 3.14 8.63 -3.13
CA ALA A 236 2.94 10.05 -2.86
C ALA A 236 3.11 10.93 -4.12
N ALA A 237 3.93 10.50 -5.09
CA ALA A 237 4.05 11.13 -6.40
C ALA A 237 2.89 10.79 -7.35
N THR A 238 2.05 9.80 -7.00
CA THR A 238 0.86 9.42 -7.79
C THR A 238 -0.40 10.11 -7.30
N ARG A 239 -0.58 10.20 -5.97
CA ARG A 239 -1.77 10.79 -5.32
C ARG A 239 -1.46 11.29 -3.90
N PRO A 240 -2.12 12.35 -3.42
CA PRO A 240 -1.89 12.89 -2.05
C PRO A 240 -2.00 11.84 -0.93
N PRO A 241 -2.96 10.89 -0.95
CA PRO A 241 -3.05 9.86 0.08
C PRO A 241 -1.83 8.94 0.19
N GLY A 242 -0.89 8.96 -0.76
CA GLY A 242 0.38 8.23 -0.67
C GLY A 242 1.22 8.63 0.56
N VAL A 243 1.11 9.87 1.03
CA VAL A 243 1.82 10.34 2.22
C VAL A 243 1.37 9.63 3.51
N VAL A 244 0.13 9.14 3.58
CA VAL A 244 -0.35 8.40 4.77
C VAL A 244 0.44 7.11 5.03
N LEU A 245 1.16 6.57 4.04
CA LEU A 245 2.04 5.41 4.18
C LEU A 245 3.20 5.63 5.16
N LEU A 246 3.52 6.87 5.49
CA LEU A 246 4.50 7.24 6.51
C LEU A 246 4.17 6.60 7.87
N ILE A 247 2.90 6.62 8.28
CA ILE A 247 2.48 6.08 9.57
C ILE A 247 2.55 4.54 9.60
N PRO A 248 2.02 3.78 8.62
CA PRO A 248 2.27 2.35 8.49
C PRO A 248 3.75 1.96 8.48
N PHE A 249 4.62 2.76 7.82
CA PHE A 249 6.06 2.54 7.86
C PHE A 249 6.60 2.66 9.29
N ALA A 250 6.29 3.78 9.97
CA ALA A 250 6.75 4.02 11.33
C ALA A 250 6.27 2.93 12.31
N LEU A 251 5.04 2.46 12.17
CA LEU A 251 4.50 1.35 12.96
C LEU A 251 5.25 0.04 12.71
N ALA A 252 5.45 -0.33 11.45
CA ALA A 252 6.19 -1.53 11.10
C ALA A 252 7.64 -1.47 11.60
N TRP A 253 8.27 -0.30 11.49
CA TRP A 253 9.61 -0.05 12.02
C TRP A 253 9.65 -0.19 13.55
N ALA A 254 8.68 0.39 14.27
CA ALA A 254 8.60 0.30 15.72
C ALA A 254 8.38 -1.15 16.20
N GLU A 255 7.58 -1.93 15.49
CA GLU A 255 7.38 -3.34 15.76
C GLU A 255 8.64 -4.18 15.49
N ALA A 256 9.45 -3.81 14.51
CA ALA A 256 10.71 -4.50 14.18
C ALA A 256 11.85 -4.16 15.14
N HIS A 257 11.82 -2.99 15.81
CA HIS A 257 12.88 -2.48 16.70
C HIS A 257 12.40 -2.16 18.12
N PRO A 258 11.79 -3.12 18.86
CA PRO A 258 11.12 -2.85 20.13
C PRO A 258 12.08 -2.44 21.26
N THR A 259 13.36 -2.84 21.22
CA THR A 259 14.40 -2.45 22.18
C THR A 259 14.73 -0.98 22.05
N VAL A 260 14.92 -0.49 20.82
CA VAL A 260 15.19 0.92 20.53
C VAL A 260 14.02 1.80 20.91
N VAL A 261 12.79 1.39 20.57
CA VAL A 261 11.57 2.13 20.93
C VAL A 261 11.39 2.24 22.43
N ARG A 262 11.63 1.16 23.18
CA ARG A 262 11.58 1.19 24.65
C ARG A 262 12.65 2.11 25.26
N SER A 263 13.86 2.11 24.73
CA SER A 263 14.95 2.98 25.17
C SER A 263 14.61 4.45 24.92
N LEU A 264 14.04 4.78 23.77
CA LEU A 264 13.58 6.14 23.45
C LEU A 264 12.44 6.57 24.37
N ALA A 265 11.45 5.71 24.60
CA ALA A 265 10.34 5.99 25.49
C ALA A 265 10.78 6.21 26.95
N ALA A 266 11.75 5.43 27.43
CA ALA A 266 12.34 5.61 28.76
C ALA A 266 13.07 6.96 28.90
N ARG A 267 13.73 7.43 27.85
CA ARG A 267 14.42 8.75 27.84
C ARG A 267 13.45 9.94 27.77
N LEU A 268 12.24 9.74 27.22
CA LEU A 268 11.22 10.79 27.07
C LEU A 268 10.36 10.99 28.33
N GLY A 269 10.65 10.25 29.42
CA GLY A 269 10.03 10.41 30.73
C GLY A 269 8.72 9.63 30.94
N ASP A 270 8.35 9.50 32.20
CA ASP A 270 7.26 8.63 32.70
C ASP A 270 5.84 8.99 32.20
N GLY A 271 5.61 10.21 31.77
CA GLY A 271 4.30 10.65 31.28
C GLY A 271 3.78 9.92 30.03
N ARG A 272 4.64 9.18 29.32
CA ARG A 272 4.32 8.48 28.07
C ARG A 272 4.33 6.95 28.19
N ARG A 273 4.46 6.36 29.37
CA ARG A 273 4.43 4.89 29.56
C ARG A 273 3.16 4.25 29.01
N ARG A 274 2.04 4.95 28.99
CA ARG A 274 0.76 4.47 28.42
C ARG A 274 0.82 4.35 26.90
N ALA A 275 1.55 5.22 26.19
CA ALA A 275 1.65 5.19 24.73
C ALA A 275 2.47 4.00 24.20
N VAL A 276 3.33 3.40 25.03
CA VAL A 276 4.19 2.26 24.63
C VAL A 276 3.59 0.92 25.03
N SER A 277 2.63 0.90 25.96
CA SER A 277 2.01 -0.35 26.43
C SER A 277 1.22 -1.09 25.34
N TRP A 278 0.65 -0.39 24.38
CA TRP A 278 -0.08 -1.00 23.26
C TRP A 278 0.86 -1.58 22.18
N LEU A 279 2.16 -1.20 22.18
CA LEU A 279 3.19 -1.81 21.34
C LEU A 279 3.66 -3.18 21.87
N ARG A 280 3.22 -3.64 23.04
CA ARG A 280 3.52 -4.98 23.52
C ARG A 280 3.01 -5.98 22.50
N PRO A 281 3.86 -6.90 22.00
CA PRO A 281 3.40 -8.02 21.20
C PRO A 281 2.33 -8.74 22.01
N ARG A 282 1.10 -8.79 21.52
CA ARG A 282 0.09 -9.66 22.12
C ARG A 282 0.64 -11.07 22.00
N ALA A 283 0.95 -11.68 23.15
CA ALA A 283 1.42 -13.05 23.20
C ALA A 283 0.38 -13.91 22.48
N VAL A 284 0.74 -14.36 21.28
CA VAL A 284 -0.04 -15.39 20.59
C VAL A 284 0.10 -16.62 21.45
N ARG A 285 -0.95 -16.98 22.18
CA ARG A 285 -1.06 -18.33 22.75
C ARG A 285 -1.13 -19.29 21.58
N SER A 286 0.05 -19.75 21.14
CA SER A 286 0.13 -20.87 20.22
C SER A 286 -0.47 -22.06 20.94
N ARG A 287 -1.57 -22.60 20.42
CA ARG A 287 -2.00 -23.94 20.78
C ARG A 287 -0.81 -24.86 20.51
N SER A 288 -0.27 -25.37 21.60
CA SER A 288 0.59 -26.55 21.74
C SER A 288 1.35 -27.03 20.51
N VAL A 289 2.54 -26.44 20.32
CA VAL A 289 3.65 -27.22 19.76
C VAL A 289 4.20 -28.00 20.95
N PRO A 290 4.31 -29.34 20.88
CA PRO A 290 4.84 -30.13 21.97
C PRO A 290 6.23 -29.63 22.43
N PRO A 291 6.56 -29.68 23.72
CA PRO A 291 7.83 -29.14 24.26
C PRO A 291 9.09 -29.67 23.57
N ALA A 292 9.06 -30.87 23.05
CA ALA A 292 10.17 -31.52 22.31
C ALA A 292 10.58 -30.79 21.02
N VAL A 293 9.61 -30.20 20.28
CA VAL A 293 9.92 -29.47 19.03
C VAL A 293 10.52 -28.08 19.32
N ARG A 294 10.24 -27.51 20.51
CA ARG A 294 10.77 -26.21 20.93
C ARG A 294 12.23 -26.27 21.31
N ILE A 295 12.66 -27.37 21.92
CA ILE A 295 14.05 -27.58 22.35
C ILE A 295 14.95 -27.83 21.14
N ASP A 296 14.48 -28.54 20.11
CA ASP A 296 15.28 -28.86 18.92
C ASP A 296 15.53 -27.63 18.03
N LEU A 297 14.59 -26.69 17.98
CA LEU A 297 14.75 -25.39 17.28
C LEU A 297 15.78 -24.48 17.98
N TYR A 298 15.84 -24.50 19.32
CA TYR A 298 16.83 -23.75 20.09
C TYR A 298 18.23 -24.39 20.00
N ARG A 299 18.34 -25.73 20.05
CA ARG A 299 19.60 -26.46 19.89
C ARG A 299 20.20 -26.29 18.49
N ARG A 300 19.40 -26.32 17.43
CA ARG A 300 19.87 -26.08 16.05
C ARG A 300 20.31 -24.62 15.83
N ARG A 301 19.77 -23.66 16.56
CA ARG A 301 20.18 -22.25 16.51
C ARG A 301 21.50 -22.02 17.26
N ALA A 302 21.67 -22.65 18.41
CA ALA A 302 22.91 -22.60 19.19
C ALA A 302 24.06 -23.32 18.47
N ALA A 303 23.83 -24.48 17.86
CA ALA A 303 24.81 -25.22 17.09
C ALA A 303 25.30 -24.47 15.84
N ARG A 304 24.41 -23.73 15.13
CA ARG A 304 24.83 -22.89 13.97
C ARG A 304 25.62 -21.66 14.39
N SER A 305 25.32 -21.07 15.55
CA SER A 305 26.08 -19.93 16.09
C SER A 305 27.45 -20.34 16.59
N MET A 306 27.61 -21.56 17.09
CA MET A 306 28.90 -22.13 17.46
C MET A 306 29.73 -22.59 16.24
N ALA A 307 29.10 -23.16 15.22
CA ALA A 307 29.78 -23.56 13.99
C ALA A 307 30.37 -22.36 13.25
N TYR A 308 29.68 -21.22 13.28
CA TYR A 308 30.19 -19.98 12.66
C TYR A 308 31.36 -19.36 13.44
N ARG A 309 31.42 -19.54 14.77
CA ARG A 309 32.58 -19.09 15.60
C ARG A 309 33.78 -20.01 15.55
N VAL A 310 33.58 -21.29 15.22
CA VAL A 310 34.69 -22.26 15.08
C VAL A 310 35.29 -22.19 13.68
N GLY A 311 34.52 -21.83 12.64
CA GLY A 311 35.01 -21.64 11.28
C GLY A 311 35.99 -20.46 11.14
N ASP A 312 35.80 -19.38 11.89
CA ASP A 312 36.70 -18.21 11.86
C ASP A 312 37.98 -18.37 12.66
N ARG A 313 38.15 -19.47 13.43
CA ARG A 313 39.40 -19.77 14.19
C ARG A 313 40.26 -20.87 13.60
N VAL A 314 39.83 -21.57 12.56
CA VAL A 314 40.60 -22.66 11.94
C VAL A 314 41.28 -22.21 10.64
N GLY A 315 41.08 -20.96 10.22
CA GLY A 315 41.69 -20.43 8.99
C GLY A 315 43.12 -19.88 9.13
N ASP A 316 43.74 -19.87 10.32
CA ASP A 316 45.00 -19.14 10.53
C ASP A 316 46.13 -19.97 11.15
N VAL A 317 46.11 -21.30 11.06
CA VAL A 317 47.22 -22.17 11.52
C VAL A 317 47.54 -23.25 10.49
N THR A 318 48.12 -22.86 9.36
CA THR A 318 49.01 -23.72 8.56
C THR A 318 49.88 -22.85 7.66
N ALA A 319 51.03 -22.46 8.13
CA ALA A 319 52.30 -22.37 7.40
C ALA A 319 53.38 -21.77 8.32
N THR A 320 54.20 -22.56 8.85
CA THR A 320 55.66 -22.54 8.64
C THR A 320 56.33 -23.44 9.66
N GLY A 321 57.03 -24.38 9.15
CA GLY A 321 57.82 -25.34 9.91
C GLY A 321 59.26 -24.90 10.13
N ALA A 322 59.90 -25.64 10.99
CA ALA A 322 61.37 -25.91 11.14
C ALA A 322 62.19 -24.83 11.87
N GLY A 323 62.82 -25.30 12.96
CA GLY A 323 63.98 -24.66 13.56
C GLY A 323 64.27 -25.14 14.99
N MET A 324 65.12 -26.17 15.12
CA MET A 324 65.71 -26.64 16.36
C MET A 324 66.45 -25.55 17.15
N GLY A 325 66.46 -25.69 18.50
CA GLY A 325 67.44 -24.99 19.34
C GLY A 325 67.25 -25.23 20.84
N THR A 326 68.05 -26.07 21.36
CA THR A 326 68.31 -26.52 22.74
C THR A 326 68.82 -25.43 23.70
N GLY A 327 68.53 -25.57 24.99
CA GLY A 327 69.28 -24.95 26.11
C GLY A 327 68.40 -24.34 27.17
N GLY A 328 68.29 -24.82 28.29
CA GLY A 328 68.85 -25.14 29.52
C GLY A 328 69.13 -23.95 30.42
N GLY A 329 68.63 -23.93 31.68
CA GLY A 329 69.17 -23.01 32.68
C GLY A 329 68.18 -22.62 33.82
N THR A 330 68.36 -23.26 34.89
CA THR A 330 67.99 -23.14 36.30
C THR A 330 68.14 -21.79 36.98
N GLY A 331 67.42 -21.58 38.09
CA GLY A 331 67.72 -20.71 39.25
C GLY A 331 66.57 -19.69 39.54
N GLY A 332 65.85 -19.71 40.59
CA GLY A 332 66.09 -19.73 42.00
C GLY A 332 66.22 -18.34 42.60
N GLY A 333 65.27 -17.91 43.47
CA GLY A 333 65.60 -16.79 44.32
C GLY A 333 64.37 -16.07 44.93
N THR A 334 64.12 -16.37 46.16
CA THR A 334 63.25 -15.75 47.18
C THR A 334 63.54 -14.27 47.46
N GLY A 335 62.51 -13.48 47.86
CA GLY A 335 62.74 -12.23 48.59
C GLY A 335 61.48 -11.38 48.80
N ALA A 336 60.89 -11.48 49.98
CA ALA A 336 59.86 -10.64 50.52
C ALA A 336 60.41 -9.23 50.84
N ASN A 337 59.57 -8.19 50.68
CA ASN A 337 59.45 -7.10 51.63
C ASN A 337 58.32 -6.13 51.21
N ALA A 338 57.44 -5.79 52.17
CA ALA A 338 56.38 -4.76 52.14
C ALA A 338 56.93 -3.42 52.71
N PRO A 339 56.08 -2.40 52.95
CA PRO A 339 55.58 -1.41 51.99
C PRO A 339 56.03 0.03 52.31
N VAL A 340 56.02 0.92 51.34
CA VAL A 340 56.19 2.38 51.56
C VAL A 340 54.95 3.12 51.08
N LEU A 341 54.29 3.73 52.03
CA LEU A 341 53.21 4.72 51.80
C LEU A 341 53.82 6.01 51.25
N THR A 342 53.50 6.37 50.05
CA THR A 342 53.65 7.76 49.55
C THR A 342 52.35 8.24 48.94
N GLY A 343 51.85 9.35 49.50
CA GLY A 343 50.59 9.98 49.09
C GLY A 343 50.61 10.43 47.65
N THR A 344 49.57 10.05 46.95
CA THR A 344 49.29 10.58 45.62
C THR A 344 48.02 11.46 45.64
N ARG A 345 48.20 12.70 45.17
CA ARG A 345 47.15 13.68 44.91
C ARG A 345 46.03 13.08 44.07
N PRO A 346 44.73 13.51 44.25
CA PRO A 346 43.65 13.09 43.38
C PRO A 346 43.87 13.60 41.96
N PRO A 347 43.64 12.78 40.93
CA PRO A 347 43.76 13.22 39.55
C PRO A 347 42.66 14.25 39.25
N GLY A 348 43.10 15.39 38.73
CA GLY A 348 42.24 16.47 38.29
C GLY A 348 41.17 15.98 37.33
N ASN A 349 39.99 16.48 37.57
CA ASN A 349 38.80 16.30 36.77
C ASN A 349 39.06 16.80 35.33
N ARG A 350 39.66 15.95 34.48
CA ARG A 350 39.70 16.18 33.04
C ARG A 350 38.26 15.98 32.56
N ARG A 351 37.55 17.09 32.42
CA ARG A 351 36.39 17.15 31.53
C ARG A 351 36.85 16.65 30.16
N SER A 352 36.69 15.37 29.92
CA SER A 352 36.76 14.82 28.57
C SER A 352 35.66 15.53 27.77
N THR A 353 36.08 16.45 26.94
CA THR A 353 35.24 16.98 25.88
C THR A 353 34.82 15.80 25.02
N ASP A 354 33.63 15.32 25.27
CA ASP A 354 33.00 14.20 24.54
C ASP A 354 32.63 14.65 23.10
N ARG A 355 33.68 15.07 22.35
CA ARG A 355 33.65 15.37 20.92
C ARG A 355 34.08 14.14 20.16
N GLY A 356 33.23 13.08 20.14
CA GLY A 356 33.61 11.94 19.34
C GLY A 356 32.79 10.68 19.51
N ARG A 357 31.54 10.77 19.87
CA ARG A 357 30.64 9.64 19.61
C ARG A 357 30.36 9.56 18.11
N THR A 358 31.31 9.03 17.36
CA THR A 358 31.11 8.74 15.96
C THR A 358 30.00 7.69 15.84
N TRP A 359 29.22 7.74 14.76
CA TRP A 359 28.21 6.75 14.37
C TRP A 359 28.68 5.30 14.57
N ARG A 360 29.98 5.03 14.36
CA ARG A 360 30.60 3.70 14.52
C ARG A 360 30.54 3.15 15.95
N ASN A 361 30.44 4.02 16.95
CA ASN A 361 30.41 3.65 18.37
C ASN A 361 28.98 3.36 18.90
N TRP A 362 27.95 3.47 18.05
CA TRP A 362 26.60 3.14 18.45
C TRP A 362 26.41 1.62 18.51
N PRO A 363 25.56 1.11 19.44
CA PRO A 363 25.19 -0.31 19.45
C PRO A 363 24.64 -0.74 18.09
N GLU A 364 24.96 -1.95 17.65
CA GLU A 364 24.55 -2.46 16.33
C GLU A 364 23.04 -2.39 16.14
N GLU A 365 22.25 -2.71 17.18
CA GLU A 365 20.78 -2.63 17.13
C GLU A 365 20.30 -1.21 16.81
N VAL A 366 20.97 -0.18 17.37
CA VAL A 366 20.60 1.23 17.12
C VAL A 366 21.02 1.63 15.71
N ARG A 367 22.20 1.24 15.26
CA ARG A 367 22.65 1.48 13.87
C ARG A 367 21.71 0.85 12.87
N GLN A 368 21.31 -0.40 13.13
CA GLN A 368 20.35 -1.11 12.30
C GLN A 368 18.98 -0.43 12.28
N ALA A 369 18.47 -0.01 13.44
CA ALA A 369 17.19 0.68 13.54
C ALA A 369 17.20 2.02 12.77
N VAL A 370 18.27 2.81 12.88
CA VAL A 370 18.42 4.07 12.14
C VAL A 370 18.51 3.81 10.64
N ARG A 371 19.31 2.83 10.19
CA ARG A 371 19.42 2.47 8.78
C ARG A 371 18.09 2.00 8.20
N ASN A 372 17.31 1.25 8.97
CA ASN A 372 16.00 0.76 8.55
C ASN A 372 14.91 1.84 8.64
N GLY A 373 15.07 2.85 9.51
CA GLY A 373 14.15 3.97 9.65
C GLY A 373 14.38 5.09 8.63
N ALA A 374 15.63 5.30 8.20
CA ALA A 374 15.99 6.40 7.30
C ALA A 374 15.12 6.49 6.02
N PRO A 375 14.73 5.39 5.38
CA PRO A 375 13.91 5.47 4.16
C PRO A 375 12.52 6.07 4.35
N VAL A 376 12.04 6.24 5.57
CA VAL A 376 10.75 6.89 5.86
C VAL A 376 10.70 8.30 5.29
N VAL A 377 11.84 9.00 5.28
CA VAL A 377 11.96 10.37 4.75
C VAL A 377 11.66 10.44 3.25
N ALA A 378 11.87 9.34 2.51
CA ALA A 378 11.58 9.29 1.09
C ALA A 378 10.07 9.43 0.80
N ILE A 379 9.21 8.94 1.69
CA ILE A 379 7.76 8.89 1.44
C ILE A 379 7.17 10.28 1.15
N PRO A 380 7.35 11.31 2.00
CA PRO A 380 6.80 12.63 1.73
C PRO A 380 7.49 13.35 0.56
N LEU A 381 8.70 12.92 0.15
CA LEU A 381 9.42 13.57 -0.96
C LEU A 381 8.64 13.54 -2.27
N GLY A 382 7.79 12.51 -2.51
CA GLY A 382 6.93 12.47 -3.70
C GLY A 382 5.99 13.67 -3.78
N LEU A 383 5.35 14.04 -2.67
CA LEU A 383 4.50 15.22 -2.58
C LEU A 383 5.35 16.52 -2.56
N VAL A 384 6.40 16.56 -1.71
CA VAL A 384 7.23 17.76 -1.55
C VAL A 384 7.91 18.17 -2.86
N THR A 385 8.38 17.22 -3.66
CA THR A 385 8.96 17.50 -4.97
C THR A 385 7.93 18.12 -5.91
N PHE A 386 6.69 17.63 -5.90
CA PHE A 386 5.62 18.22 -6.71
C PHE A 386 5.25 19.63 -6.21
N MET A 387 5.14 19.83 -4.89
CA MET A 387 4.93 21.16 -4.30
C MET A 387 6.06 22.15 -4.67
N ALA A 388 7.31 21.70 -4.60
CA ALA A 388 8.46 22.52 -5.00
C ALA A 388 8.42 22.89 -6.49
N PHE A 389 8.00 21.95 -7.35
CA PHE A 389 7.79 22.23 -8.76
C PHE A 389 6.68 23.28 -8.97
N LEU A 390 5.52 23.12 -8.32
CA LEU A 390 4.42 24.07 -8.44
C LEU A 390 4.80 25.47 -7.93
N GLY A 391 5.47 25.56 -6.78
CA GLY A 391 5.95 26.83 -6.23
C GLY A 391 6.95 27.53 -7.15
N ARG A 392 7.85 26.75 -7.77
CA ARG A 392 8.87 27.32 -8.67
C ARG A 392 8.31 27.76 -10.01
N VAL A 393 7.38 27.00 -10.60
CA VAL A 393 6.87 27.23 -11.97
C VAL A 393 5.66 28.16 -11.96
N PHE A 394 4.77 28.01 -10.97
CA PHE A 394 3.49 28.71 -10.90
C PHE A 394 3.35 29.65 -9.71
N GLY A 395 4.36 29.73 -8.84
CA GLY A 395 4.41 30.68 -7.72
C GLY A 395 3.76 30.21 -6.42
N ASP A 396 2.96 29.12 -6.43
CA ASP A 396 2.32 28.60 -5.22
C ASP A 396 2.47 27.06 -5.13
N PRO A 397 3.11 26.54 -4.06
CA PRO A 397 3.27 25.11 -3.84
C PRO A 397 1.95 24.37 -3.56
N LEU A 398 0.88 25.07 -3.22
CA LEU A 398 -0.43 24.49 -2.87
C LEU A 398 -1.44 24.51 -4.01
N TRP A 399 -1.07 24.93 -5.22
CA TRP A 399 -1.94 24.93 -6.39
C TRP A 399 -2.70 23.62 -6.62
N PHE A 400 -2.10 22.48 -6.28
CA PHE A 400 -2.77 21.18 -6.41
C PHE A 400 -3.98 21.04 -5.47
N SER A 401 -3.93 21.66 -4.30
CA SER A 401 -5.02 21.67 -3.32
C SER A 401 -6.11 22.66 -3.74
N ASP A 402 -5.71 23.87 -4.13
CA ASP A 402 -6.62 24.89 -4.61
C ASP A 402 -7.38 24.43 -5.88
N ALA A 403 -6.69 23.72 -6.77
CA ALA A 403 -7.32 23.16 -7.96
C ALA A 403 -8.44 22.15 -7.66
N GLN A 404 -8.49 21.53 -6.47
CA GLN A 404 -9.57 20.63 -6.08
C GLN A 404 -10.92 21.34 -5.95
N THR A 405 -10.93 22.65 -5.74
CA THR A 405 -12.16 23.45 -5.69
C THR A 405 -12.96 23.41 -6.99
N ALA A 406 -12.29 23.21 -8.15
CA ALA A 406 -12.95 23.02 -9.43
C ALA A 406 -13.82 21.73 -9.46
N TRP A 407 -13.46 20.72 -8.66
CA TRP A 407 -14.28 19.53 -8.40
C TRP A 407 -15.13 19.68 -7.14
N MET A 408 -15.38 20.93 -6.70
CA MET A 408 -16.15 21.26 -5.51
C MET A 408 -15.62 20.62 -4.21
N ARG A 409 -14.38 20.09 -4.23
CA ARG A 409 -13.76 19.50 -3.05
C ARG A 409 -13.24 20.58 -2.14
N THR A 410 -13.67 20.52 -0.89
CA THR A 410 -13.26 21.42 0.18
C THR A 410 -12.83 20.61 1.39
N PHE A 411 -12.08 21.23 2.30
CA PHE A 411 -11.78 20.59 3.58
C PHE A 411 -13.01 20.64 4.48
N ALA A 412 -13.41 19.49 5.02
CA ALA A 412 -14.43 19.40 6.06
C ALA A 412 -14.00 18.39 7.15
N PRO A 413 -14.48 18.56 8.39
CA PRO A 413 -14.30 17.55 9.42
C PRO A 413 -14.96 16.21 9.00
N PRO A 414 -14.35 15.05 9.23
CA PRO A 414 -14.90 13.76 8.81
C PRO A 414 -16.32 13.46 9.26
N TRP A 415 -16.67 13.90 10.46
CA TRP A 415 -18.02 13.71 11.01
C TRP A 415 -19.08 14.55 10.29
N GLU A 416 -18.70 15.72 9.78
CA GLU A 416 -19.59 16.56 8.97
C GLU A 416 -19.90 15.87 7.63
N THR A 417 -18.88 15.34 6.98
CA THR A 417 -19.02 14.54 5.75
C THR A 417 -19.92 13.32 5.98
N LEU A 418 -19.68 12.55 7.04
CA LEU A 418 -20.52 11.40 7.41
C LEU A 418 -21.98 11.80 7.69
N TYR A 419 -22.20 12.93 8.34
CA TYR A 419 -23.54 13.40 8.60
C TYR A 419 -24.27 13.77 7.30
N ILE A 420 -23.64 14.54 6.44
CA ILE A 420 -24.25 15.03 5.20
C ILE A 420 -24.46 13.89 4.20
N SER A 421 -23.51 12.96 4.07
CA SER A 421 -23.62 11.79 3.17
C SER A 421 -24.82 10.89 3.49
N VAL A 422 -25.25 10.87 4.75
CA VAL A 422 -26.43 10.11 5.20
C VAL A 422 -27.68 10.95 5.17
N ALA A 423 -27.62 12.15 5.77
CA ALA A 423 -28.81 12.97 6.06
C ALA A 423 -29.45 13.50 4.77
N TRP A 424 -28.64 13.87 3.79
CA TRP A 424 -29.15 14.43 2.56
C TRP A 424 -29.90 13.42 1.67
N PRO A 425 -29.31 12.34 1.17
CA PRO A 425 -30.01 11.42 0.27
C PRO A 425 -31.19 10.72 0.94
N LEU A 426 -31.07 10.43 2.26
CA LEU A 426 -32.17 9.86 3.02
C LEU A 426 -33.29 10.87 3.23
N GLY A 427 -32.98 12.15 3.46
CA GLY A 427 -33.95 13.22 3.59
C GLY A 427 -34.78 13.42 2.32
N ASP A 428 -34.16 13.41 1.14
CA ASP A 428 -34.85 13.56 -0.14
C ASP A 428 -35.65 12.31 -0.51
N LEU A 429 -35.16 11.12 -0.19
CA LEU A 429 -35.93 9.88 -0.30
C LEU A 429 -37.20 9.92 0.56
N LEU A 430 -37.11 10.37 1.81
CA LEU A 430 -38.26 10.47 2.71
C LEU A 430 -39.28 11.56 2.29
N ARG A 431 -38.83 12.60 1.59
CA ARG A 431 -39.68 13.66 1.04
C ARG A 431 -40.28 13.30 -0.32
N GLY A 432 -39.92 12.15 -0.91
CA GLY A 432 -40.34 11.75 -2.23
C GLY A 432 -39.72 12.59 -3.37
N LYS A 433 -38.63 13.33 -3.09
CA LYS A 433 -37.93 14.18 -4.05
C LYS A 433 -36.65 13.47 -4.52
N VAL A 434 -36.79 12.34 -5.21
CA VAL A 434 -35.62 11.58 -5.69
C VAL A 434 -35.20 12.09 -7.06
N THR A 435 -33.99 12.60 -7.18
CA THR A 435 -33.34 13.02 -8.42
C THR A 435 -32.30 11.96 -8.87
N ALA A 436 -31.74 12.13 -10.07
CA ALA A 436 -30.62 11.30 -10.52
C ALA A 436 -29.38 11.44 -9.60
N VAL A 437 -29.16 12.61 -9.01
CA VAL A 437 -28.05 12.86 -8.07
C VAL A 437 -28.23 12.07 -6.78
N ASP A 438 -29.48 12.01 -6.26
CA ASP A 438 -29.77 11.20 -5.06
C ASP A 438 -29.52 9.71 -5.28
N PHE A 439 -29.77 9.21 -6.49
CA PHE A 439 -29.45 7.84 -6.84
C PHE A 439 -27.94 7.56 -6.73
N PHE A 440 -27.08 8.45 -7.24
CA PHE A 440 -25.64 8.33 -7.11
C PHE A 440 -25.20 8.48 -5.65
N ALA A 441 -25.77 9.43 -4.90
CA ALA A 441 -25.46 9.61 -3.49
C ALA A 441 -25.86 8.39 -2.63
N LEU A 442 -27.01 7.75 -2.91
CA LEU A 442 -27.40 6.49 -2.24
C LEU A 442 -26.47 5.33 -2.61
N HIS A 443 -26.03 5.27 -3.85
CA HIS A 443 -25.04 4.28 -4.28
C HIS A 443 -23.71 4.46 -3.54
N ASP A 444 -23.17 5.68 -3.46
CA ASP A 444 -21.93 5.97 -2.74
C ASP A 444 -22.08 5.77 -1.23
N LEU A 445 -23.24 6.11 -0.65
CA LEU A 445 -23.57 5.78 0.74
C LEU A 445 -23.53 4.27 1.02
N LEU A 446 -24.01 3.45 0.08
CA LEU A 446 -23.90 1.99 0.20
C LEU A 446 -22.44 1.54 0.29
N TYR A 447 -21.57 2.08 -0.56
CA TYR A 447 -20.13 1.79 -0.53
C TYR A 447 -19.47 2.33 0.74
N GLU A 448 -19.87 3.50 1.23
CA GLU A 448 -19.38 4.08 2.48
C GLU A 448 -19.70 3.17 3.66
N VAL A 449 -20.97 2.84 3.86
CA VAL A 449 -21.44 1.98 4.96
C VAL A 449 -20.78 0.60 4.89
N ALA A 450 -20.78 -0.02 3.71
CA ALA A 450 -20.14 -1.32 3.52
C ALA A 450 -18.63 -1.26 3.78
N GLY A 451 -17.95 -0.24 3.27
CA GLY A 451 -16.51 -0.05 3.43
C GLY A 451 -16.10 0.22 4.88
N LEU A 452 -16.84 1.07 5.61
CA LEU A 452 -16.61 1.34 7.02
C LEU A 452 -16.88 0.09 7.87
N ALA A 453 -18.00 -0.60 7.64
CA ALA A 453 -18.31 -1.85 8.32
C ALA A 453 -17.22 -2.91 8.10
N LEU A 454 -16.78 -3.09 6.86
CA LEU A 454 -15.67 -3.99 6.53
C LEU A 454 -14.37 -3.55 7.20
N THR A 455 -14.08 -2.26 7.31
CA THR A 455 -12.89 -1.74 8.00
C THR A 455 -12.90 -2.10 9.48
N VAL A 456 -14.04 -1.92 10.15
CA VAL A 456 -14.21 -2.33 11.56
C VAL A 456 -14.03 -3.84 11.73
N LEU A 457 -14.64 -4.65 10.86
CA LEU A 457 -14.54 -6.11 10.91
C LEU A 457 -13.11 -6.60 10.58
N ALA A 458 -12.43 -5.93 9.67
CA ALA A 458 -11.07 -6.25 9.23
C ALA A 458 -10.01 -5.88 10.29
N TRP A 459 -10.26 -4.87 11.12
CA TRP A 459 -9.30 -4.31 12.08
C TRP A 459 -8.55 -5.34 12.93
N ARG A 460 -9.26 -6.38 13.39
CA ARG A 460 -8.68 -7.43 14.22
C ARG A 460 -8.10 -8.61 13.45
N ARG A 461 -8.30 -8.64 12.14
CA ARG A 461 -7.91 -9.75 11.25
C ARG A 461 -6.70 -9.42 10.40
N LEU A 462 -6.44 -8.13 10.16
CA LEU A 462 -5.32 -7.65 9.37
C LEU A 462 -4.12 -7.28 10.25
N PRO A 463 -2.90 -7.25 9.67
CA PRO A 463 -1.73 -6.66 10.31
C PRO A 463 -2.01 -5.20 10.72
N ARG A 464 -1.47 -4.77 11.87
CA ARG A 464 -1.73 -3.42 12.42
C ARG A 464 -1.45 -2.29 11.42
N ALA A 465 -0.34 -2.36 10.70
CA ALA A 465 0.01 -1.35 9.72
C ALA A 465 -1.04 -1.23 8.60
N GLN A 466 -1.62 -2.36 8.15
CA GLN A 466 -2.71 -2.36 7.16
C GLN A 466 -4.02 -1.83 7.76
N GLY A 467 -4.33 -2.19 9.01
CA GLY A 467 -5.50 -1.66 9.70
C GLY A 467 -5.43 -0.16 9.92
N VAL A 468 -4.28 0.35 10.36
CA VAL A 468 -4.07 1.80 10.53
C VAL A 468 -4.13 2.51 9.18
N TYR A 469 -3.56 1.93 8.13
CA TYR A 469 -3.66 2.46 6.76
C TYR A 469 -5.13 2.63 6.33
N LEU A 470 -5.99 1.65 6.58
CA LEU A 470 -7.42 1.76 6.26
C LEU A 470 -8.05 2.99 6.91
N TRP A 471 -7.84 3.20 8.21
CA TRP A 471 -8.40 4.34 8.92
C TRP A 471 -7.83 5.68 8.46
N LEU A 472 -6.55 5.74 8.12
CA LEU A 472 -5.91 6.96 7.60
C LEU A 472 -6.43 7.32 6.21
N VAL A 473 -6.66 6.32 5.35
CA VAL A 473 -7.27 6.56 4.03
C VAL A 473 -8.72 7.03 4.22
N TRP A 474 -9.52 6.40 5.09
CA TRP A 474 -10.85 6.89 5.42
C TRP A 474 -10.83 8.33 5.95
N LEU A 475 -9.92 8.64 6.86
CA LEU A 475 -9.74 10.00 7.36
C LEU A 475 -9.48 10.99 6.20
N ALA A 476 -8.59 10.66 5.28
CA ALA A 476 -8.26 11.50 4.14
C ALA A 476 -9.47 11.68 3.19
N LEU A 477 -10.21 10.60 2.91
CA LEU A 477 -11.39 10.65 2.02
C LEU A 477 -12.53 11.48 2.64
N LEU A 478 -12.83 11.24 3.90
CA LEU A 478 -13.90 11.94 4.62
C LEU A 478 -13.54 13.39 4.96
N SER A 479 -12.24 13.76 4.92
CA SER A 479 -11.82 15.16 5.11
C SER A 479 -11.82 15.99 3.82
N SER A 480 -12.17 15.39 2.67
CA SER A 480 -12.20 16.10 1.37
C SER A 480 -13.47 15.75 0.59
N PRO A 481 -14.66 16.10 1.15
CA PRO A 481 -15.92 15.89 0.45
C PRO A 481 -16.06 16.83 -0.75
N ALA A 482 -16.91 16.47 -1.70
CA ALA A 482 -17.38 17.35 -2.75
C ALA A 482 -18.58 18.16 -2.23
N MET A 483 -18.34 19.37 -1.75
CA MET A 483 -19.36 20.27 -1.25
C MET A 483 -19.33 21.59 -2.02
N LEU A 484 -20.51 22.15 -2.31
CA LEU A 484 -20.59 23.52 -2.78
C LEU A 484 -20.09 24.50 -1.69
N THR A 485 -19.50 25.60 -2.15
CA THR A 485 -18.88 26.63 -1.30
C THR A 485 -19.88 27.32 -0.36
N GLU A 486 -21.17 27.22 -0.64
CA GLU A 486 -22.22 27.79 0.21
C GLU A 486 -22.71 26.75 1.24
N ARG A 487 -21.94 26.64 2.32
CA ARG A 487 -22.26 25.83 3.51
C ARG A 487 -23.62 26.11 4.17
N ARG A 488 -24.38 27.08 3.67
CA ARG A 488 -25.67 27.53 4.27
C ARG A 488 -26.89 26.87 3.68
N THR A 489 -26.81 26.26 2.51
CA THR A 489 -27.90 25.48 1.95
C THR A 489 -27.61 24.01 2.17
N LEU A 490 -28.45 23.33 2.96
CA LEU A 490 -28.45 21.88 3.15
C LEU A 490 -28.90 21.12 1.87
N GLU A 491 -28.83 21.74 0.72
CA GLU A 491 -29.16 21.17 -0.58
C GLU A 491 -27.88 21.11 -1.42
N PRO A 492 -27.01 20.11 -1.23
CA PRO A 492 -25.86 19.92 -2.12
C PRO A 492 -26.39 19.53 -3.51
N HIS A 493 -26.03 20.29 -4.53
CA HIS A 493 -26.36 19.96 -5.91
C HIS A 493 -25.52 18.80 -6.48
N HIS A 494 -24.63 18.19 -5.66
CA HIS A 494 -23.70 17.13 -6.04
C HIS A 494 -23.53 16.10 -4.94
N ASP A 495 -23.18 14.89 -5.35
CA ASP A 495 -22.83 13.82 -4.44
C ASP A 495 -21.61 14.17 -3.59
N VAL A 496 -21.79 14.18 -2.26
CA VAL A 496 -20.77 14.56 -1.26
C VAL A 496 -19.55 13.62 -1.30
N LEU A 497 -19.77 12.35 -1.61
CA LEU A 497 -18.73 11.33 -1.69
C LEU A 497 -18.31 11.01 -3.13
N MET A 498 -18.53 11.95 -4.04
CA MET A 498 -18.23 11.83 -5.46
C MET A 498 -17.00 10.95 -5.76
N SER A 499 -17.21 9.91 -6.54
CA SER A 499 -16.20 8.91 -6.90
C SER A 499 -15.72 8.00 -5.76
N LEU A 500 -16.48 7.83 -4.68
CA LEU A 500 -16.09 6.98 -3.56
C LEU A 500 -15.78 5.54 -3.98
N PRO A 501 -16.58 4.83 -4.79
CA PRO A 501 -16.29 3.47 -5.20
C PRO A 501 -14.91 3.32 -5.85
N ARG A 502 -14.51 4.26 -6.70
CA ARG A 502 -13.19 4.33 -7.32
C ARG A 502 -12.09 4.50 -6.28
N LEU A 503 -12.30 5.42 -5.34
CA LEU A 503 -11.34 5.74 -4.28
C LEU A 503 -11.19 4.59 -3.28
N LEU A 504 -12.21 3.73 -3.11
CA LEU A 504 -12.13 2.53 -2.26
C LEU A 504 -11.14 1.48 -2.79
N LEU A 505 -10.70 1.53 -4.05
CA LEU A 505 -9.60 0.70 -4.54
C LEU A 505 -8.32 0.91 -3.72
N MET A 506 -8.10 2.10 -3.17
CA MET A 506 -6.97 2.36 -2.26
C MET A 506 -7.05 1.52 -0.99
N LEU A 507 -8.25 1.11 -0.58
CA LEU A 507 -8.48 0.27 0.60
C LEU A 507 -8.32 -1.24 0.28
N PHE A 508 -7.36 -1.59 -0.56
CA PHE A 508 -7.09 -2.99 -0.96
C PHE A 508 -7.00 -3.99 0.20
N PRO A 509 -6.60 -3.62 1.45
CA PRO A 509 -6.63 -4.57 2.56
C PRO A 509 -8.05 -5.09 2.89
N LEU A 510 -9.12 -4.38 2.49
CA LEU A 510 -10.49 -4.90 2.60
C LEU A 510 -10.71 -6.11 1.69
N VAL A 511 -10.14 -6.08 0.48
CA VAL A 511 -10.17 -7.22 -0.44
C VAL A 511 -9.41 -8.42 0.15
N VAL A 512 -8.28 -8.17 0.83
CA VAL A 512 -7.57 -9.22 1.57
C VAL A 512 -8.48 -9.81 2.65
N TYR A 513 -9.16 -8.98 3.43
CA TYR A 513 -10.11 -9.44 4.45
C TYR A 513 -11.24 -10.28 3.84
N LEU A 514 -11.87 -9.83 2.75
CA LEU A 514 -12.92 -10.57 2.04
C LEU A 514 -12.40 -11.92 1.52
N ALA A 515 -11.17 -11.98 1.01
CA ALA A 515 -10.54 -13.21 0.54
C ALA A 515 -10.34 -14.25 1.65
N LEU A 516 -10.29 -13.84 2.91
CA LEU A 516 -10.24 -14.75 4.06
C LEU A 516 -11.60 -15.37 4.38
N GLN A 517 -12.70 -14.80 3.91
CA GLN A 517 -14.08 -15.26 4.15
C GLN A 517 -14.46 -16.35 3.14
N ARG A 518 -14.01 -17.59 3.37
CA ARG A 518 -14.17 -18.71 2.42
C ARG A 518 -15.63 -18.95 1.97
N ARG A 519 -16.59 -18.78 2.88
CA ARG A 519 -18.02 -18.99 2.60
C ARG A 519 -18.60 -17.94 1.66
N LEU A 520 -18.11 -16.71 1.73
CA LEU A 520 -18.58 -15.58 0.92
C LEU A 520 -17.89 -15.51 -0.45
N TYR A 521 -16.80 -16.26 -0.67
CA TYR A 521 -15.98 -16.10 -1.88
C TYR A 521 -16.77 -16.32 -3.18
N ARG A 522 -17.52 -17.42 -3.29
CA ARG A 522 -18.30 -17.70 -4.52
C ARG A 522 -19.40 -16.67 -4.77
N PRO A 523 -20.29 -16.34 -3.78
CA PRO A 523 -21.24 -15.24 -3.95
C PRO A 523 -20.59 -13.93 -4.34
N LEU A 524 -19.44 -13.57 -3.70
CA LEU A 524 -18.73 -12.34 -4.05
C LEU A 524 -18.17 -12.34 -5.47
N VAL A 525 -17.67 -13.46 -5.97
CA VAL A 525 -17.22 -13.56 -7.37
C VAL A 525 -18.37 -13.27 -8.33
N VAL A 526 -19.54 -13.86 -8.10
CA VAL A 526 -20.72 -13.61 -8.95
C VAL A 526 -21.17 -12.16 -8.87
N LEU A 527 -21.32 -11.63 -7.64
CA LEU A 527 -21.74 -10.25 -7.41
C LEU A 527 -20.76 -9.25 -8.04
N PHE A 528 -19.45 -9.45 -7.83
CA PHE A 528 -18.42 -8.56 -8.35
C PHE A 528 -18.33 -8.62 -9.88
N THR A 529 -18.46 -9.82 -10.47
CA THR A 529 -18.46 -9.95 -11.94
C THR A 529 -19.66 -9.23 -12.55
N GLY A 530 -20.86 -9.44 -12.00
CA GLY A 530 -22.07 -8.73 -12.46
C GLY A 530 -21.95 -7.22 -12.29
N GLY A 531 -21.50 -6.77 -11.12
CA GLY A 531 -21.26 -5.34 -10.86
C GLY A 531 -20.18 -4.74 -11.78
N LEU A 532 -19.11 -5.49 -12.08
CA LEU A 532 -18.07 -5.04 -13.03
C LEU A 532 -18.63 -4.84 -14.44
N ILE A 533 -19.46 -5.76 -14.93
CA ILE A 533 -20.13 -5.63 -16.24
C ILE A 533 -20.97 -4.35 -16.26
N VAL A 534 -21.79 -4.13 -15.23
CA VAL A 534 -22.62 -2.93 -15.12
C VAL A 534 -21.76 -1.66 -15.10
N TYR A 535 -20.64 -1.65 -14.35
CA TYR A 535 -19.73 -0.51 -14.30
C TYR A 535 -19.06 -0.23 -15.65
N ILE A 536 -18.67 -1.28 -16.39
CA ILE A 536 -18.10 -1.13 -17.74
C ILE A 536 -19.15 -0.50 -18.67
N GLU A 537 -20.38 -0.99 -18.67
CA GLU A 537 -21.45 -0.46 -19.50
C GLU A 537 -21.78 1.01 -19.17
N ILE A 538 -21.91 1.34 -17.87
CA ILE A 538 -22.12 2.73 -17.45
C ILE A 538 -20.95 3.61 -17.93
N PHE A 539 -19.70 3.15 -17.77
CA PHE A 539 -18.53 3.90 -18.20
C PHE A 539 -18.52 4.12 -19.73
N LEU A 540 -18.74 3.06 -20.50
CA LEU A 540 -18.74 3.10 -21.98
C LEU A 540 -19.88 3.96 -22.52
N THR A 541 -21.05 3.94 -21.88
CA THR A 541 -22.21 4.75 -22.29
C THR A 541 -22.15 6.21 -21.84
N GLY A 542 -21.09 6.61 -21.13
CA GLY A 542 -20.89 7.98 -20.66
C GLY A 542 -21.63 8.31 -19.38
N GLY A 543 -22.16 7.30 -18.71
CA GLY A 543 -22.70 7.45 -17.37
C GLY A 543 -21.60 7.80 -16.37
N TRP A 544 -21.98 8.58 -15.36
CA TRP A 544 -21.07 8.87 -14.25
C TRP A 544 -21.01 7.65 -13.32
N LEU A 545 -19.80 7.20 -13.04
CA LEU A 545 -19.54 6.25 -11.96
C LEU A 545 -18.99 7.07 -10.80
N SER A 546 -19.90 7.54 -9.98
CA SER A 546 -19.65 8.48 -8.88
C SER A 546 -18.32 8.32 -8.18
#